data_25c0d9698b1a02b56a82bfdc16f22d31
#
_entry.id   25c0d9698b1a02b56a82bfdc16f22d31
#
_cell.length_a   1.000
_cell.length_b   1.000
_cell.length_c   1.000
_cell.angle_alpha   90.00
_cell.angle_beta   90.00
_cell.angle_gamma   90.00
#
_symmetry.space_group_name_H-M   'P 1'
#
loop_
_entity.id
_entity.type
_entity.pdbx_description
1 polymer ?
#
loop_
_entity_poly.entity_id
_entity_poly.type
_entity_poly.pdbx_seq_one_letter_code
_entity_poly.pdbx_strand_id
1 'polypeptide(L)'
;ILRCFRFVSELNFKIDLKLITFIKKYKKKLYFVAKERINYEMQKIVHGDNALDAVLLLKTLNIFGSENLYKDSFFLDLKKINYAELNQQEKEEFLPFFFITQILDVVSLEELNFSKVEIAKTNLLRKWHFFLKNKNIPQLNELDRFKLHQELEMFLPSFIFYLPQNLRLNWLNRWRDKEDKLFHPSNLLNGNEIKKYLKIKDGPILGELLQYLSKELAYKRLNNFDEAIYK
;
A
#
# COMPACT_ATOMS: atom_id res chain seq x y z
N ILE A 1 -12.74 22.30 -10.49
CA ILE A 1 -11.49 22.29 -9.70
C ILE A 1 -10.71 21.00 -9.96
N LEU A 2 -11.21 19.80 -9.62
CA LEU A 2 -10.44 18.55 -9.79
C LEU A 2 -10.03 18.28 -11.24
N ARG A 3 -10.87 18.64 -12.23
CA ARG A 3 -10.51 18.53 -13.64
C ARG A 3 -9.25 19.33 -14.03
N CYS A 4 -8.94 20.43 -13.33
CA CYS A 4 -7.69 21.17 -13.57
C CYS A 4 -6.47 20.29 -13.19
N PHE A 5 -6.53 19.60 -12.06
CA PHE A 5 -5.45 18.67 -11.64
C PHE A 5 -5.36 17.46 -12.55
N ARG A 6 -6.51 16.95 -13.05
CA ARG A 6 -6.49 15.90 -14.06
C ARG A 6 -5.76 16.36 -15.34
N PHE A 7 -6.00 17.56 -15.82
CA PHE A 7 -5.29 18.09 -17.00
C PHE A 7 -3.80 18.30 -16.73
N VAL A 8 -3.40 18.65 -15.50
CA VAL A 8 -1.98 18.62 -15.12
C VAL A 8 -1.44 17.20 -15.25
N SER A 9 -2.14 16.22 -14.72
CA SER A 9 -1.71 14.82 -14.71
C SER A 9 -1.69 14.17 -16.09
N GLU A 10 -2.76 14.31 -16.86
CA GLU A 10 -2.90 13.66 -18.18
C GLU A 10 -2.18 14.39 -19.31
N LEU A 11 -2.14 15.74 -19.27
CA LEU A 11 -1.70 16.59 -20.38
C LEU A 11 -0.52 17.49 -20.06
N ASN A 12 0.06 17.37 -18.87
CA ASN A 12 1.16 18.22 -18.38
C ASN A 12 0.82 19.73 -18.42
N PHE A 13 -0.43 20.10 -18.19
CA PHE A 13 -0.83 21.50 -18.16
C PHE A 13 -0.27 22.22 -16.93
N LYS A 14 0.17 23.46 -17.13
CA LYS A 14 0.60 24.33 -16.04
C LYS A 14 -0.57 25.19 -15.57
N ILE A 15 -0.81 25.19 -14.25
CA ILE A 15 -1.84 26.03 -13.64
C ILE A 15 -1.27 27.43 -13.41
N ASP A 16 -1.90 28.45 -13.95
CA ASP A 16 -1.51 29.83 -13.75
C ASP A 16 -1.92 30.39 -12.37
N LEU A 17 -1.37 31.54 -12.00
CA LEU A 17 -1.64 32.18 -10.71
C LEU A 17 -3.12 32.56 -10.52
N LYS A 18 -3.83 32.95 -11.58
CA LYS A 18 -5.25 33.32 -11.52
C LYS A 18 -6.08 32.08 -11.17
N LEU A 19 -5.78 30.94 -11.82
CA LEU A 19 -6.47 29.69 -11.57
C LEU A 19 -6.15 29.15 -10.17
N ILE A 20 -4.89 29.29 -9.69
CA ILE A 20 -4.51 28.94 -8.30
C ILE A 20 -5.34 29.77 -7.31
N THR A 21 -5.47 31.06 -7.53
CA THR A 21 -6.27 31.93 -6.66
C THR A 21 -7.74 31.55 -6.66
N PHE A 22 -8.28 31.24 -7.85
CA PHE A 22 -9.64 30.72 -7.99
C PHE A 22 -9.85 29.42 -7.24
N ILE A 23 -8.93 28.44 -7.40
CA ILE A 23 -8.99 27.15 -6.72
C ILE A 23 -8.99 27.35 -5.19
N LYS A 24 -8.06 28.17 -4.65
CA LYS A 24 -8.00 28.47 -3.21
C LYS A 24 -9.30 29.05 -2.68
N LYS A 25 -9.91 29.97 -3.43
CA LYS A 25 -11.18 30.63 -3.05
C LYS A 25 -12.35 29.65 -3.02
N TYR A 26 -12.41 28.72 -3.97
CA TYR A 26 -13.59 27.90 -4.20
C TYR A 26 -13.43 26.41 -3.81
N LYS A 27 -12.27 25.97 -3.28
CA LYS A 27 -12.03 24.56 -2.94
C LYS A 27 -13.08 23.97 -1.98
N LYS A 28 -13.61 24.77 -1.05
CA LYS A 28 -14.66 24.33 -0.12
C LYS A 28 -15.97 23.92 -0.85
N LYS A 29 -16.21 24.39 -2.08
CA LYS A 29 -17.37 23.95 -2.87
C LYS A 29 -17.31 22.49 -3.31
N LEU A 30 -16.15 21.82 -3.18
CA LEU A 30 -16.07 20.38 -3.42
C LEU A 30 -16.96 19.56 -2.48
N TYR A 31 -17.27 20.05 -1.29
CA TYR A 31 -18.24 19.42 -0.38
C TYR A 31 -19.63 19.22 -0.98
N PHE A 32 -20.01 20.05 -1.97
CA PHE A 32 -21.31 19.97 -2.64
C PHE A 32 -21.28 19.11 -3.91
N VAL A 33 -20.14 18.54 -4.24
CA VAL A 33 -19.99 17.65 -5.42
C VAL A 33 -20.28 16.22 -5.00
N ALA A 34 -20.98 15.46 -5.85
CA ALA A 34 -21.20 14.03 -5.63
C ALA A 34 -19.89 13.29 -5.39
N LYS A 35 -19.87 12.42 -4.38
CA LYS A 35 -18.66 11.71 -3.91
C LYS A 35 -18.05 10.84 -5.00
N GLU A 36 -18.88 10.15 -5.76
CA GLU A 36 -18.51 9.31 -6.89
C GLU A 36 -17.78 10.12 -7.98
N ARG A 37 -18.21 11.37 -8.18
CA ARG A 37 -17.54 12.25 -9.15
C ARG A 37 -16.17 12.68 -8.65
N ILE A 38 -16.02 12.96 -7.37
CA ILE A 38 -14.72 13.27 -6.77
C ILE A 38 -13.79 12.05 -6.90
N ASN A 39 -14.27 10.86 -6.53
CA ASN A 39 -13.52 9.61 -6.66
C ASN A 39 -13.07 9.39 -8.12
N TYR A 40 -14.00 9.50 -9.07
CA TYR A 40 -13.69 9.34 -10.49
C TYR A 40 -12.56 10.29 -10.97
N GLU A 41 -12.62 11.57 -10.63
CA GLU A 41 -11.57 12.51 -10.99
C GLU A 41 -10.24 12.19 -10.27
N MET A 42 -10.29 11.75 -9.01
CA MET A 42 -9.09 11.32 -8.26
C MET A 42 -8.42 10.12 -8.92
N GLN A 43 -9.18 9.09 -9.31
CA GLN A 43 -8.64 7.95 -10.05
C GLN A 43 -7.95 8.40 -11.35
N LYS A 44 -8.53 9.32 -12.10
CA LYS A 44 -7.90 9.88 -13.31
C LYS A 44 -6.62 10.65 -13.02
N ILE A 45 -6.59 11.41 -11.94
CA ILE A 45 -5.41 12.18 -11.53
C ILE A 45 -4.24 11.26 -11.19
N VAL A 46 -4.46 10.18 -10.44
CA VAL A 46 -3.36 9.32 -9.98
C VAL A 46 -2.85 8.35 -11.04
N HIS A 47 -3.60 8.15 -12.14
CA HIS A 47 -3.20 7.27 -13.26
C HIS A 47 -2.62 8.05 -14.46
N GLY A 48 -2.55 9.37 -14.42
CA GLY A 48 -1.94 10.14 -15.53
C GLY A 48 -0.41 10.12 -15.49
N ASP A 49 0.22 10.37 -16.62
CA ASP A 49 1.67 10.33 -16.79
C ASP A 49 2.43 11.31 -15.87
N ASN A 50 1.78 12.43 -15.51
CA ASN A 50 2.33 13.46 -14.61
C ASN A 50 1.59 13.48 -13.26
N ALA A 51 1.17 12.31 -12.78
CA ALA A 51 0.40 12.17 -11.53
C ALA A 51 1.12 12.80 -10.33
N LEU A 52 2.44 12.63 -10.21
CA LEU A 52 3.22 13.21 -9.12
C LEU A 52 3.05 14.73 -9.04
N ASP A 53 3.12 15.45 -10.15
CA ASP A 53 2.99 16.92 -10.16
C ASP A 53 1.57 17.35 -9.74
N ALA A 54 0.55 16.65 -10.24
CA ALA A 54 -0.84 16.90 -9.86
C ALA A 54 -1.08 16.62 -8.37
N VAL A 55 -0.53 15.54 -7.83
CA VAL A 55 -0.62 15.15 -6.43
C VAL A 55 0.10 16.17 -5.53
N LEU A 56 1.28 16.61 -5.91
CA LEU A 56 2.01 17.67 -5.20
C LEU A 56 1.21 18.98 -5.15
N LEU A 57 0.55 19.35 -6.24
CA LEU A 57 -0.32 20.53 -6.29
C LEU A 57 -1.56 20.36 -5.40
N LEU A 58 -2.22 19.19 -5.40
CA LEU A 58 -3.34 18.90 -4.52
C LEU A 58 -2.96 19.06 -3.05
N LYS A 59 -1.78 18.53 -2.65
CA LYS A 59 -1.23 18.68 -1.30
C LYS A 59 -0.91 20.14 -0.98
N THR A 60 -0.16 20.82 -1.85
CA THR A 60 0.27 22.23 -1.64
C THR A 60 -0.93 23.17 -1.51
N LEU A 61 -2.00 22.96 -2.28
CA LEU A 61 -3.21 23.77 -2.24
C LEU A 61 -4.18 23.32 -1.16
N ASN A 62 -3.86 22.24 -0.46
CA ASN A 62 -4.69 21.65 0.62
C ASN A 62 -6.16 21.50 0.18
N ILE A 63 -6.38 20.77 -0.92
CA ILE A 63 -7.70 20.66 -1.56
C ILE A 63 -8.72 19.95 -0.68
N PHE A 64 -8.28 18.93 0.07
CA PHE A 64 -9.14 18.12 0.93
C PHE A 64 -9.14 18.54 2.42
N GLY A 65 -8.57 19.72 2.74
CA GLY A 65 -8.68 20.32 4.08
C GLY A 65 -7.87 19.62 5.17
N SER A 66 -6.87 18.86 4.82
CA SER A 66 -6.13 17.95 5.70
C SER A 66 -4.88 18.57 6.37
N GLU A 67 -4.92 19.87 6.77
CA GLU A 67 -3.74 20.52 7.38
C GLU A 67 -3.16 19.76 8.58
N ASN A 68 -4.01 19.11 9.39
CA ASN A 68 -3.57 18.31 10.51
C ASN A 68 -3.08 16.91 10.11
N LEU A 69 -3.52 16.37 8.97
CA LEU A 69 -3.12 15.04 8.50
C LEU A 69 -1.65 15.02 8.09
N TYR A 70 -1.14 16.09 7.49
CA TYR A 70 0.27 16.13 7.04
C TYR A 70 1.30 16.20 8.18
N LYS A 71 0.85 16.33 9.43
CA LYS A 71 1.69 16.13 10.61
C LYS A 71 1.89 14.66 10.97
N ASP A 72 1.03 13.79 10.46
CA ASP A 72 1.18 12.34 10.59
C ASP A 72 2.34 11.85 9.72
N SER A 73 3.28 11.12 10.30
CA SER A 73 4.45 10.56 9.61
C SER A 73 4.11 9.59 8.48
N PHE A 74 2.86 9.17 8.36
CA PHE A 74 2.38 8.36 7.24
C PHE A 74 2.36 9.15 5.93
N PHE A 75 2.18 10.46 5.97
CA PHE A 75 2.20 11.33 4.79
C PHE A 75 3.62 11.80 4.49
N LEU A 76 4.24 11.15 3.51
CA LEU A 76 5.63 11.37 3.13
C LEU A 76 5.83 12.69 2.34
N ASP A 77 7.05 13.21 2.36
CA ASP A 77 7.48 14.24 1.42
C ASP A 77 7.77 13.59 0.04
N LEU A 78 6.77 13.64 -0.82
CA LEU A 78 6.81 12.99 -2.13
C LEU A 78 7.95 13.48 -3.04
N LYS A 79 8.47 14.69 -2.80
CA LYS A 79 9.61 15.23 -3.57
C LYS A 79 10.93 14.56 -3.24
N LYS A 80 11.04 13.95 -2.06
CA LYS A 80 12.25 13.27 -1.60
C LYS A 80 12.26 11.77 -1.92
N ILE A 81 11.20 11.26 -2.52
CA ILE A 81 11.10 9.84 -2.86
C ILE A 81 11.84 9.56 -4.16
N ASN A 82 12.68 8.54 -4.16
CA ASN A 82 13.30 8.00 -5.36
C ASN A 82 12.38 6.97 -6.02
N TYR A 83 11.60 7.40 -7.01
CA TYR A 83 10.69 6.51 -7.76
C TYR A 83 11.42 5.62 -8.79
N ALA A 84 12.72 5.84 -9.04
CA ALA A 84 13.50 5.03 -9.97
C ALA A 84 13.78 3.60 -9.44
N GLU A 85 13.52 3.34 -8.15
CA GLU A 85 13.59 2.00 -7.57
C GLU A 85 12.53 1.04 -8.15
N LEU A 86 11.39 1.57 -8.59
CA LEU A 86 10.34 0.84 -9.28
C LEU A 86 10.60 0.81 -10.79
N ASN A 87 10.38 -0.36 -11.43
CA ASN A 87 10.32 -0.44 -12.88
C ASN A 87 9.03 0.20 -13.44
N GLN A 88 8.89 0.29 -14.76
CA GLN A 88 7.75 0.98 -15.37
C GLN A 88 6.41 0.30 -15.05
N GLN A 89 6.34 -1.02 -15.15
CA GLN A 89 5.13 -1.78 -14.81
C GLN A 89 4.73 -1.61 -13.34
N GLU A 90 5.70 -1.67 -12.43
CA GLU A 90 5.46 -1.45 -11.00
C GLU A 90 4.98 -0.02 -10.70
N LYS A 91 5.48 0.97 -11.43
CA LYS A 91 4.99 2.36 -11.31
C LYS A 91 3.53 2.48 -11.71
N GLU A 92 3.17 1.91 -12.84
CA GLU A 92 1.78 1.93 -13.35
C GLU A 92 0.82 1.20 -12.42
N GLU A 93 1.26 0.10 -11.81
CA GLU A 93 0.43 -0.71 -10.93
C GLU A 93 0.31 -0.14 -9.51
N PHE A 94 1.41 0.33 -8.91
CA PHE A 94 1.46 0.61 -7.47
C PHE A 94 1.46 2.10 -7.10
N LEU A 95 1.95 3.00 -7.97
CA LEU A 95 1.96 4.42 -7.65
C LEU A 95 0.58 5.06 -7.57
N PRO A 96 -0.42 4.72 -8.40
CA PRO A 96 -1.76 5.30 -8.27
C PRO A 96 -2.35 5.09 -6.87
N PHE A 97 -2.30 3.86 -6.37
CA PHE A 97 -2.75 3.56 -5.01
C PHE A 97 -1.91 4.28 -3.95
N PHE A 98 -0.58 4.26 -4.08
CA PHE A 98 0.31 4.98 -3.17
C PHE A 98 -0.03 6.48 -3.12
N PHE A 99 -0.23 7.13 -4.26
CA PHE A 99 -0.57 8.56 -4.31
C PHE A 99 -1.92 8.87 -3.65
N ILE A 100 -2.92 8.03 -3.82
CA ILE A 100 -4.21 8.17 -3.12
C ILE A 100 -3.98 8.17 -1.61
N THR A 101 -3.21 7.22 -1.07
CA THR A 101 -2.91 7.13 0.37
C THR A 101 -2.12 8.34 0.90
N GLN A 102 -1.43 9.07 0.02
CA GLN A 102 -0.68 10.27 0.36
C GLN A 102 -1.50 11.56 0.30
N ILE A 103 -2.74 11.51 -0.18
CA ILE A 103 -3.65 12.67 -0.29
C ILE A 103 -4.81 12.53 0.69
N LEU A 104 -5.34 11.31 0.85
CA LEU A 104 -6.55 11.00 1.61
C LEU A 104 -6.23 10.09 2.79
N ASP A 105 -6.85 10.35 3.93
CA ASP A 105 -6.87 9.42 5.05
C ASP A 105 -7.97 8.36 4.88
N VAL A 106 -8.05 7.43 5.83
CA VAL A 106 -9.04 6.34 5.78
C VAL A 106 -10.48 6.87 5.82
N VAL A 107 -10.74 7.87 6.65
CA VAL A 107 -12.08 8.48 6.76
C VAL A 107 -12.48 9.13 5.44
N SER A 108 -11.57 9.89 4.83
CA SER A 108 -11.81 10.50 3.52
C SER A 108 -12.03 9.46 2.41
N LEU A 109 -11.32 8.32 2.45
CA LEU A 109 -11.54 7.22 1.49
C LEU A 109 -12.94 6.63 1.63
N GLU A 110 -13.42 6.41 2.87
CA GLU A 110 -14.78 5.93 3.14
C GLU A 110 -15.82 6.95 2.66
N GLU A 111 -15.67 8.22 3.02
CA GLU A 111 -16.55 9.30 2.61
C GLU A 111 -16.63 9.48 1.10
N LEU A 112 -15.57 9.24 0.37
CA LEU A 112 -15.50 9.36 -1.09
C LEU A 112 -15.85 8.06 -1.83
N ASN A 113 -16.39 7.06 -1.14
CA ASN A 113 -16.85 5.79 -1.71
C ASN A 113 -15.73 5.03 -2.45
N PHE A 114 -14.51 5.02 -1.89
CA PHE A 114 -13.47 4.12 -2.37
C PHE A 114 -13.83 2.66 -2.05
N SER A 115 -13.26 1.72 -2.77
CA SER A 115 -13.58 0.31 -2.57
C SER A 115 -13.12 -0.19 -1.18
N LYS A 116 -13.85 -1.15 -0.61
CA LYS A 116 -13.46 -1.80 0.66
C LYS A 116 -12.05 -2.37 0.61
N VAL A 117 -11.60 -2.81 -0.57
CA VAL A 117 -10.26 -3.34 -0.79
C VAL A 117 -9.20 -2.23 -0.65
N GLU A 118 -9.41 -1.06 -1.26
CA GLU A 118 -8.49 0.08 -1.13
C GLU A 118 -8.41 0.59 0.31
N ILE A 119 -9.56 0.67 0.99
CA ILE A 119 -9.62 1.05 2.41
C ILE A 119 -8.86 0.05 3.28
N ALA A 120 -9.09 -1.25 3.10
CA ALA A 120 -8.40 -2.30 3.84
C ALA A 120 -6.88 -2.28 3.59
N LYS A 121 -6.44 -2.14 2.35
CA LYS A 121 -5.03 -1.99 1.98
C LYS A 121 -4.39 -0.76 2.65
N THR A 122 -5.08 0.38 2.64
CA THR A 122 -4.60 1.61 3.31
C THR A 122 -4.43 1.39 4.81
N ASN A 123 -5.38 0.73 5.46
CA ASN A 123 -5.28 0.37 6.88
C ASN A 123 -4.07 -0.53 7.16
N LEU A 124 -3.79 -1.50 6.28
CA LEU A 124 -2.61 -2.37 6.42
C LEU A 124 -1.30 -1.61 6.26
N LEU A 125 -1.19 -0.72 5.26
CA LEU A 125 -0.01 0.14 5.12
C LEU A 125 0.22 1.00 6.37
N ARG A 126 -0.84 1.61 6.92
CA ARG A 126 -0.76 2.42 8.14
C ARG A 126 -0.38 1.58 9.35
N LYS A 127 -1.01 0.42 9.55
CA LYS A 127 -0.69 -0.54 10.62
C LYS A 127 0.81 -0.85 10.63
N TRP A 128 1.36 -1.26 9.50
CA TRP A 128 2.77 -1.65 9.42
C TRP A 128 3.73 -0.46 9.47
N HIS A 129 3.36 0.69 8.90
CA HIS A 129 4.15 1.92 9.07
C HIS A 129 4.29 2.29 10.55
N PHE A 130 3.19 2.36 11.31
CA PHE A 130 3.23 2.71 12.73
C PHE A 130 3.92 1.63 13.57
N PHE A 131 3.72 0.36 13.24
CA PHE A 131 4.41 -0.73 13.92
C PHE A 131 5.93 -0.64 13.74
N LEU A 132 6.41 -0.31 12.55
CA LEU A 132 7.84 -0.21 12.24
C LEU A 132 8.48 1.10 12.67
N LYS A 133 7.70 2.16 12.85
CA LYS A 133 8.22 3.51 13.17
C LYS A 133 9.17 3.52 14.38
N ASN A 134 8.88 2.70 15.37
CA ASN A 134 9.63 2.61 16.64
C ASN A 134 10.42 1.30 16.77
N LYS A 135 10.53 0.52 15.69
CA LYS A 135 11.23 -0.76 15.70
C LYS A 135 12.34 -0.79 14.64
N ASN A 136 13.45 -1.41 15.00
CA ASN A 136 14.50 -1.70 14.03
C ASN A 136 14.11 -2.96 13.22
N ILE A 137 13.90 -2.82 11.90
CA ILE A 137 13.49 -3.91 11.02
C ILE A 137 14.37 -5.16 11.13
N PRO A 138 15.72 -5.07 11.17
CA PRO A 138 16.59 -6.22 11.39
C PRO A 138 16.35 -6.96 12.71
N GLN A 139 15.79 -6.29 13.71
CA GLN A 139 15.51 -6.87 15.05
C GLN A 139 14.07 -7.38 15.19
N LEU A 140 13.25 -7.35 14.12
CA LEU A 140 11.93 -7.96 14.15
C LEU A 140 12.08 -9.46 14.42
N ASN A 141 11.25 -9.98 15.33
CA ASN A 141 11.14 -11.41 15.49
C ASN A 141 10.59 -12.07 14.21
N GLU A 142 10.79 -13.36 14.06
CA GLU A 142 10.42 -14.10 12.86
C GLU A 142 8.93 -14.06 12.57
N LEU A 143 8.09 -14.10 13.60
CA LEU A 143 6.64 -14.08 13.45
C LEU A 143 6.15 -12.73 12.92
N ASP A 144 6.64 -11.62 13.48
CA ASP A 144 6.27 -10.27 13.05
C ASP A 144 6.75 -10.04 11.60
N ARG A 145 7.97 -10.49 11.26
CA ARG A 145 8.51 -10.39 9.91
C ARG A 145 7.69 -11.22 8.91
N PHE A 146 7.36 -12.45 9.27
CA PHE A 146 6.51 -13.31 8.44
C PHE A 146 5.13 -12.69 8.20
N LYS A 147 4.46 -12.22 9.25
CA LYS A 147 3.15 -11.56 9.15
C LYS A 147 3.19 -10.31 8.29
N LEU A 148 4.25 -9.50 8.41
CA LEU A 148 4.44 -8.32 7.59
C LEU A 148 4.46 -8.67 6.10
N HIS A 149 5.27 -9.65 5.70
CA HIS A 149 5.35 -10.07 4.30
C HIS A 149 4.06 -10.74 3.83
N GLN A 150 3.42 -11.56 4.67
CA GLN A 150 2.14 -12.19 4.37
C GLN A 150 1.02 -11.16 4.11
N GLU A 151 0.93 -10.12 4.94
CA GLU A 151 -0.11 -9.11 4.82
C GLU A 151 0.15 -8.08 3.72
N LEU A 152 1.43 -7.78 3.42
CA LEU A 152 1.82 -6.79 2.41
C LEU A 152 2.15 -7.38 1.04
N GLU A 153 2.17 -8.69 0.89
CA GLU A 153 2.67 -9.40 -0.28
C GLU A 153 2.27 -8.74 -1.61
N MET A 154 0.97 -8.55 -1.83
CA MET A 154 0.43 -8.06 -3.10
C MET A 154 0.70 -6.57 -3.37
N PHE A 155 1.04 -5.79 -2.35
CA PHE A 155 1.23 -4.33 -2.47
C PHE A 155 2.46 -3.82 -1.74
N LEU A 156 3.43 -4.70 -1.52
CA LEU A 156 4.73 -4.35 -0.94
C LEU A 156 5.41 -3.18 -1.69
N PRO A 157 5.36 -3.07 -3.04
CA PRO A 157 5.93 -1.93 -3.74
C PRO A 157 5.35 -0.56 -3.33
N SER A 158 4.08 -0.50 -2.91
CA SER A 158 3.51 0.73 -2.34
C SER A 158 4.03 1.02 -0.93
N PHE A 159 4.49 -0.01 -0.21
CA PHE A 159 4.97 0.12 1.16
C PHE A 159 6.46 0.46 1.26
N ILE A 160 7.27 0.16 0.25
CA ILE A 160 8.73 0.33 0.32
C ILE A 160 9.16 1.75 0.66
N PHE A 161 8.37 2.76 0.26
CA PHE A 161 8.70 4.16 0.50
C PHE A 161 8.69 4.54 1.99
N TYR A 162 8.08 3.71 2.84
CA TYR A 162 8.11 3.86 4.30
C TYR A 162 9.33 3.19 4.95
N LEU A 163 10.10 2.40 4.18
CA LEU A 163 11.30 1.73 4.65
C LEU A 163 12.52 2.65 4.58
N PRO A 164 13.55 2.43 5.41
CA PRO A 164 14.86 3.01 5.24
C PRO A 164 15.40 2.78 3.82
N GLN A 165 16.01 3.79 3.22
CA GLN A 165 16.45 3.75 1.81
C GLN A 165 17.35 2.56 1.49
N ASN A 166 18.26 2.20 2.42
CA ASN A 166 19.18 1.07 2.27
C ASN A 166 18.50 -0.30 2.20
N LEU A 167 17.22 -0.41 2.60
CA LEU A 167 16.46 -1.67 2.55
C LEU A 167 15.57 -1.81 1.32
N ARG A 168 15.18 -0.71 0.68
CA ARG A 168 14.16 -0.67 -0.36
C ARG A 168 14.48 -1.58 -1.54
N LEU A 169 15.65 -1.39 -2.14
CA LEU A 169 16.05 -2.16 -3.32
C LEU A 169 16.19 -3.66 -3.01
N ASN A 170 16.76 -4.00 -1.84
CA ASN A 170 16.86 -5.39 -1.41
C ASN A 170 15.48 -6.03 -1.26
N TRP A 171 14.53 -5.33 -0.62
CA TRP A 171 13.17 -5.83 -0.45
C TRP A 171 12.43 -5.98 -1.78
N LEU A 172 12.57 -5.02 -2.69
CA LEU A 172 11.98 -5.12 -4.03
C LEU A 172 12.54 -6.30 -4.82
N ASN A 173 13.85 -6.52 -4.80
CA ASN A 173 14.46 -7.63 -5.52
C ASN A 173 13.99 -8.98 -4.98
N ARG A 174 13.86 -9.11 -3.66
CA ARG A 174 13.30 -10.31 -3.04
C ARG A 174 11.81 -10.48 -3.36
N TRP A 175 11.04 -9.41 -3.38
CA TRP A 175 9.62 -9.45 -3.76
C TRP A 175 9.42 -9.80 -5.25
N ARG A 176 10.35 -9.40 -6.12
CA ARG A 176 10.33 -9.77 -7.55
C ARG A 176 10.64 -11.25 -7.77
N ASP A 177 11.39 -11.87 -6.87
CA ASP A 177 11.66 -13.30 -6.87
C ASP A 177 10.46 -14.07 -6.31
N LYS A 178 9.66 -14.66 -7.21
CA LYS A 178 8.45 -15.42 -6.84
C LYS A 178 8.74 -16.70 -6.05
N GLU A 179 10.00 -17.16 -6.04
CA GLU A 179 10.44 -18.31 -5.26
C GLU A 179 10.84 -17.95 -3.83
N ASP A 180 10.95 -16.66 -3.51
CA ASP A 180 11.23 -16.23 -2.13
C ASP A 180 10.02 -16.44 -1.22
N LYS A 181 10.01 -17.55 -0.48
CA LYS A 181 8.88 -17.97 0.36
C LYS A 181 8.61 -17.07 1.56
N LEU A 182 9.54 -16.19 1.94
CA LEU A 182 9.28 -15.17 2.95
C LEU A 182 8.47 -14.00 2.37
N PHE A 183 8.80 -13.58 1.14
CA PHE A 183 8.12 -12.48 0.46
C PHE A 183 6.83 -12.92 -0.23
N HIS A 184 6.73 -14.21 -0.60
CA HIS A 184 5.55 -14.86 -1.16
C HIS A 184 5.18 -16.10 -0.32
N PRO A 185 4.64 -15.88 0.90
CA PRO A 185 4.28 -16.98 1.78
C PRO A 185 3.28 -17.93 1.11
N SER A 186 3.58 -19.21 1.15
CA SER A 186 2.73 -20.26 0.59
C SER A 186 2.62 -21.42 1.56
N ASN A 187 1.65 -22.28 1.34
CA ASN A 187 1.47 -23.48 2.13
C ASN A 187 1.87 -24.72 1.32
N LEU A 188 2.62 -25.63 1.91
CA LEU A 188 2.90 -26.95 1.34
C LEU A 188 1.67 -27.87 1.40
N LEU A 189 0.83 -27.67 2.40
CA LEU A 189 -0.40 -28.43 2.65
C LEU A 189 -1.59 -27.47 2.66
N ASN A 190 -2.70 -27.89 2.05
CA ASN A 190 -3.96 -27.19 2.23
C ASN A 190 -4.73 -27.68 3.47
N GLY A 191 -5.78 -26.93 3.88
CA GLY A 191 -6.53 -27.28 5.08
C GLY A 191 -7.19 -28.66 5.04
N ASN A 192 -7.59 -29.15 3.85
CA ASN A 192 -8.21 -30.48 3.71
C ASN A 192 -7.18 -31.59 3.89
N GLU A 193 -5.98 -31.41 3.40
CA GLU A 193 -4.87 -32.34 3.60
C GLU A 193 -4.52 -32.46 5.08
N ILE A 194 -4.33 -31.35 5.77
CA ILE A 194 -4.06 -31.33 7.22
C ILE A 194 -5.18 -32.03 7.99
N LYS A 195 -6.45 -31.74 7.68
CA LYS A 195 -7.59 -32.41 8.33
C LYS A 195 -7.57 -33.91 8.13
N LYS A 196 -7.23 -34.37 6.93
CA LYS A 196 -7.14 -35.78 6.60
C LYS A 196 -6.03 -36.49 7.37
N TYR A 197 -4.83 -35.89 7.46
CA TYR A 197 -3.68 -36.50 8.14
C TYR A 197 -3.83 -36.48 9.66
N LEU A 198 -4.24 -35.33 10.23
CA LEU A 198 -4.31 -35.17 11.67
C LEU A 198 -5.69 -35.52 12.26
N LYS A 199 -6.67 -35.88 11.41
CA LYS A 199 -8.07 -36.21 11.83
C LYS A 199 -8.70 -35.09 12.66
N ILE A 200 -8.39 -33.84 12.39
CA ILE A 200 -8.94 -32.66 13.08
C ILE A 200 -10.10 -32.07 12.28
N LYS A 201 -10.97 -31.32 12.98
CA LYS A 201 -12.10 -30.58 12.38
C LYS A 201 -11.69 -29.16 12.02
N ASP A 202 -12.57 -28.48 11.26
CA ASP A 202 -12.43 -27.05 11.02
C ASP A 202 -12.44 -26.27 12.35
N GLY A 203 -11.53 -25.32 12.47
CA GLY A 203 -11.41 -24.52 13.67
C GLY A 203 -10.11 -23.71 13.74
N PRO A 204 -9.91 -22.93 14.80
CA PRO A 204 -8.73 -22.06 14.96
C PRO A 204 -7.40 -22.82 14.86
N ILE A 205 -7.34 -24.05 15.39
CA ILE A 205 -6.14 -24.91 15.38
C ILE A 205 -5.65 -25.16 13.94
N LEU A 206 -6.57 -25.39 13.00
CA LEU A 206 -6.22 -25.59 11.59
C LEU A 206 -5.53 -24.35 11.00
N GLY A 207 -6.06 -23.17 11.33
CA GLY A 207 -5.46 -21.89 10.90
C GLY A 207 -4.06 -21.66 11.48
N GLU A 208 -3.89 -21.98 12.77
CA GLU A 208 -2.59 -21.86 13.45
C GLU A 208 -1.55 -22.82 12.86
N LEU A 209 -1.94 -24.06 12.53
CA LEU A 209 -1.07 -25.04 11.88
C LEU A 209 -0.66 -24.59 10.48
N LEU A 210 -1.62 -24.11 9.67
CA LEU A 210 -1.31 -23.58 8.35
C LEU A 210 -0.32 -22.41 8.44
N GLN A 211 -0.54 -21.48 9.36
CA GLN A 211 0.36 -20.35 9.58
C GLN A 211 1.75 -20.81 10.06
N TYR A 212 1.79 -21.80 10.96
CA TYR A 212 3.04 -22.38 11.43
C TYR A 212 3.84 -23.01 10.29
N LEU A 213 3.23 -23.88 9.49
CA LEU A 213 3.88 -24.57 8.36
C LEU A 213 4.35 -23.57 7.29
N SER A 214 3.53 -22.58 6.97
CA SER A 214 3.91 -21.53 6.02
C SER A 214 5.11 -20.70 6.53
N LYS A 215 5.16 -20.40 7.81
CA LYS A 215 6.31 -19.73 8.42
C LYS A 215 7.57 -20.59 8.37
N GLU A 216 7.48 -21.87 8.72
CA GLU A 216 8.62 -22.79 8.67
C GLU A 216 9.18 -22.96 7.24
N LEU A 217 8.28 -23.01 6.24
CA LEU A 217 8.66 -22.98 4.82
C LEU A 217 9.37 -21.67 4.45
N ALA A 218 8.83 -20.52 4.87
CA ALA A 218 9.41 -19.20 4.61
C ALA A 218 10.84 -19.06 5.16
N TYR A 219 11.12 -19.70 6.29
CA TYR A 219 12.46 -19.73 6.91
C TYR A 219 13.30 -20.94 6.50
N LYS A 220 12.90 -21.67 5.45
CA LYS A 220 13.62 -22.84 4.91
C LYS A 220 13.88 -23.95 5.94
N ARG A 221 13.00 -24.10 6.92
CA ARG A 221 13.02 -25.19 7.90
C ARG A 221 12.13 -26.37 7.49
N LEU A 222 11.34 -26.18 6.43
CA LEU A 222 10.59 -27.20 5.69
C LEU A 222 10.90 -27.00 4.21
N ASN A 223 11.07 -28.10 3.47
CA ASN A 223 11.38 -28.05 2.04
C ASN A 223 10.35 -28.81 1.21
N ASN A 224 9.66 -29.77 1.79
CA ASN A 224 8.74 -30.63 1.08
C ASN A 224 7.54 -31.05 1.94
N PHE A 225 6.61 -31.74 1.28
CA PHE A 225 5.36 -32.23 1.87
C PHE A 225 5.61 -33.23 3.01
N ASP A 226 6.55 -34.18 2.82
CA ASP A 226 6.81 -35.23 3.80
C ASP A 226 7.36 -34.66 5.10
N GLU A 227 8.29 -33.70 5.03
CA GLU A 227 8.78 -32.99 6.20
C GLU A 227 7.65 -32.27 6.96
N ALA A 228 6.66 -31.72 6.24
CA ALA A 228 5.54 -31.01 6.86
C ALA A 228 4.58 -31.94 7.64
N ILE A 229 4.49 -33.21 7.26
CA ILE A 229 3.65 -34.19 7.95
C ILE A 229 4.28 -34.68 9.26
N TYR A 230 5.61 -34.77 9.30
CA TYR A 230 6.34 -35.29 10.47
C TYR A 230 6.70 -34.21 11.51
N LYS A 231 6.45 -32.95 11.22
CA LYS A 231 6.74 -31.81 12.11
C LYS A 231 5.51 -31.33 12.87
#